data_608762f1400109e5ede181a1a18c539d
#
_entry.id   608762f1400109e5ede181a1a18c539d
#
_cell.length_a   1.000
_cell.length_b   1.000
_cell.length_c   1.000
_cell.angle_alpha   90.00
_cell.angle_beta   90.00
_cell.angle_gamma   90.00
#
_symmetry.space_group_name_H-M   'P 1'
#
loop_
_entity.id
_entity.type
_entity.pdbx_description
1 polymer ?
#
loop_
_entity_poly.entity_id
_entity_poly.type
_entity_poly.pdbx_seq_one_letter_code
_entity_poly.pdbx_strand_id
1 'polypeptide(L)'
;MTGFDFTKSEQYTLSIRLSADGFSFSICHPQVEDDRHLVSFPINAATSMTANLKEMMAASEALKHKYRKTNILIDTPRFTPIPFDLYEDEHLDTLFYHNFPQKDNETILCNILGKSNAVILFGMDKHAHLLLSEHFPGARIFSSVSPLIEHFVSLSRKEQNRSIYVHLKNGKMEAFAFDRGKLLLANSYECKQVNDQTYYLLYLWQQLGFSQENDHLYLTGDIAPTDELPGELQKFLRHTDILPSTWEGFPYDMQTLLICE
;
A
#
# COMPACT_ATOMS: atom_id res chain seq x y z
N MET A 1 -21.18 4.76 11.76
CA MET A 1 -20.97 3.56 12.59
C MET A 1 -22.09 3.45 13.63
N THR A 2 -23.21 2.98 13.22
CA THR A 2 -24.32 2.65 14.15
C THR A 2 -24.10 1.19 14.60
N GLY A 3 -23.74 0.99 15.89
CA GLY A 3 -23.68 -0.34 16.50
C GLY A 3 -22.32 -0.81 17.03
N PHE A 4 -21.21 -0.07 16.80
CA PHE A 4 -19.92 -0.43 17.40
C PHE A 4 -19.88 -0.03 18.90
N ASP A 5 -19.51 -0.98 19.75
CA ASP A 5 -19.37 -0.77 21.19
C ASP A 5 -17.94 -0.28 21.52
N PHE A 6 -17.77 1.02 21.62
CA PHE A 6 -16.48 1.65 21.93
C PHE A 6 -15.91 1.28 23.31
N THR A 7 -16.70 0.71 24.23
CA THR A 7 -16.17 0.22 25.52
C THR A 7 -15.24 -0.99 25.35
N LYS A 8 -15.29 -1.65 24.17
CA LYS A 8 -14.46 -2.81 23.83
C LYS A 8 -13.35 -2.46 22.83
N SER A 9 -13.12 -1.19 22.52
CA SER A 9 -12.16 -0.74 21.49
C SER A 9 -10.75 -1.31 21.70
N GLU A 10 -10.30 -1.53 22.92
CA GLU A 10 -9.00 -2.13 23.26
C GLU A 10 -8.86 -3.62 22.81
N GLN A 11 -9.92 -4.26 22.33
CA GLN A 11 -9.86 -5.61 21.73
C GLN A 11 -9.60 -5.56 20.22
N TYR A 12 -9.72 -4.38 19.59
CA TYR A 12 -9.69 -4.18 18.16
C TYR A 12 -8.40 -3.54 17.69
N THR A 13 -8.09 -3.74 16.41
CA THR A 13 -7.04 -3.02 15.69
C THR A 13 -7.69 -1.88 14.89
N LEU A 14 -7.18 -0.67 15.08
CA LEU A 14 -7.48 0.49 14.24
C LEU A 14 -6.44 0.59 13.14
N SER A 15 -6.88 0.66 11.89
CA SER A 15 -5.99 0.94 10.74
C SER A 15 -6.49 2.18 10.01
N ILE A 16 -5.66 3.20 9.93
CA ILE A 16 -5.95 4.49 9.26
C ILE A 16 -5.18 4.52 7.95
N ARG A 17 -5.82 4.81 6.84
CA ARG A 17 -5.22 4.95 5.53
C ARG A 17 -5.34 6.39 5.05
N LEU A 18 -4.21 6.99 4.71
CA LEU A 18 -4.08 8.35 4.21
C LEU A 18 -3.61 8.32 2.76
N SER A 19 -4.45 8.82 1.88
CA SER A 19 -4.17 8.91 0.45
C SER A 19 -4.55 10.29 -0.09
N ALA A 20 -4.00 10.65 -1.25
CA ALA A 20 -4.31 11.91 -1.92
C ALA A 20 -5.75 11.99 -2.44
N ASP A 21 -6.45 10.86 -2.56
CA ASP A 21 -7.83 10.74 -3.04
C ASP A 21 -8.87 10.61 -1.90
N GLY A 22 -8.44 10.45 -0.66
CA GLY A 22 -9.32 10.33 0.49
C GLY A 22 -8.65 9.64 1.66
N PHE A 23 -9.26 9.81 2.82
CA PHE A 23 -8.87 9.10 4.04
C PHE A 23 -9.88 8.00 4.35
N SER A 24 -9.42 6.94 4.94
CA SER A 24 -10.28 5.90 5.47
C SER A 24 -9.68 5.31 6.74
N PHE A 25 -10.53 4.74 7.59
CA PHE A 25 -10.07 3.91 8.67
C PHE A 25 -10.92 2.67 8.81
N SER A 26 -10.33 1.61 9.29
CA SER A 26 -11.02 0.38 9.65
C SER A 26 -10.79 0.01 11.10
N ILE A 27 -11.81 -0.59 11.71
CA ILE A 27 -11.75 -1.21 13.02
C ILE A 27 -12.06 -2.68 12.84
N CYS A 28 -11.09 -3.53 13.15
CA CYS A 28 -11.19 -4.96 12.90
C CYS A 28 -10.88 -5.75 14.17
N HIS A 29 -11.71 -6.75 14.48
CA HIS A 29 -11.41 -7.69 15.55
C HIS A 29 -10.38 -8.72 15.04
N PRO A 30 -9.28 -8.97 15.77
CA PRO A 30 -8.19 -9.81 15.25
C PRO A 30 -8.55 -11.30 15.14
N GLN A 31 -9.60 -11.75 15.83
CA GLN A 31 -10.00 -13.16 15.90
C GLN A 31 -11.40 -13.42 15.34
N VAL A 32 -12.19 -12.38 15.00
CA VAL A 32 -13.55 -12.51 14.50
C VAL A 32 -13.61 -11.97 13.08
N GLU A 33 -13.71 -12.88 12.14
CA GLU A 33 -13.52 -12.57 10.71
C GLU A 33 -14.55 -11.58 10.15
N ASP A 34 -15.78 -11.62 10.62
CA ASP A 34 -16.86 -10.76 10.12
C ASP A 34 -17.03 -9.45 10.93
N ASP A 35 -16.24 -9.25 11.99
CA ASP A 35 -16.31 -8.04 12.81
C ASP A 35 -15.31 -6.98 12.34
N ARG A 36 -15.67 -6.38 11.18
CA ARG A 36 -14.87 -5.37 10.48
C ARG A 36 -15.73 -4.18 10.10
N HIS A 37 -15.22 -3.01 10.40
CA HIS A 37 -15.88 -1.75 10.08
C HIS A 37 -14.95 -0.87 9.28
N LEU A 38 -15.39 -0.40 8.10
CA LEU A 38 -14.67 0.55 7.26
C LEU A 38 -15.44 1.85 7.18
N VAL A 39 -14.74 2.97 7.33
CA VAL A 39 -15.28 4.32 7.18
C VAL A 39 -14.37 5.11 6.27
N SER A 40 -14.95 5.79 5.27
CA SER A 40 -14.23 6.64 4.33
C SER A 40 -14.57 8.11 4.55
N PHE A 41 -13.57 8.98 4.40
CA PHE A 41 -13.70 10.43 4.49
C PHE A 41 -13.18 11.06 3.19
N PRO A 42 -14.00 11.86 2.50
CA PRO A 42 -13.51 12.65 1.40
C PRO A 42 -12.54 13.72 1.92
N ILE A 43 -11.51 14.02 1.14
CA ILE A 43 -10.60 15.12 1.44
C ILE A 43 -11.00 16.38 0.67
N ASN A 44 -10.72 17.53 1.26
CA ASN A 44 -10.79 18.80 0.56
C ASN A 44 -9.42 19.12 -0.06
N ALA A 45 -9.32 19.00 -1.37
CA ALA A 45 -8.07 19.26 -2.10
C ALA A 45 -7.56 20.71 -1.99
N ALA A 46 -8.41 21.66 -1.56
CA ALA A 46 -8.02 23.06 -1.34
C ALA A 46 -7.34 23.31 0.02
N THR A 47 -7.33 22.30 0.91
CA THR A 47 -6.73 22.41 2.24
C THR A 47 -5.54 21.46 2.41
N SER A 48 -4.67 21.71 3.39
CA SER A 48 -3.53 20.86 3.67
C SER A 48 -3.95 19.47 4.17
N MET A 49 -3.07 18.48 4.04
CA MET A 49 -3.26 17.15 4.61
C MET A 49 -3.53 17.22 6.12
N THR A 50 -2.78 18.05 6.85
CA THR A 50 -2.96 18.26 8.30
C THR A 50 -4.34 18.82 8.64
N ALA A 51 -4.89 19.74 7.82
CA ALA A 51 -6.23 20.29 8.04
C ALA A 51 -7.31 19.22 7.84
N ASN A 52 -7.22 18.46 6.76
CA ASN A 52 -8.12 17.32 6.50
C ASN A 52 -8.05 16.26 7.62
N LEU A 53 -6.85 15.97 8.15
CA LEU A 53 -6.68 15.04 9.27
C LEU A 53 -7.37 15.54 10.54
N LYS A 54 -7.23 16.81 10.88
CA LYS A 54 -7.91 17.41 12.04
C LYS A 54 -9.43 17.34 11.90
N GLU A 55 -9.94 17.58 10.71
CA GLU A 55 -11.38 17.48 10.42
C GLU A 55 -11.88 16.04 10.59
N MET A 56 -11.17 15.05 10.03
CA MET A 56 -11.50 13.64 10.19
C MET A 56 -11.50 13.21 11.68
N MET A 57 -10.46 13.60 12.44
CA MET A 57 -10.35 13.30 13.86
C MET A 57 -11.46 13.94 14.68
N ALA A 58 -11.84 15.18 14.37
CA ALA A 58 -12.93 15.87 15.06
C ALA A 58 -14.30 15.24 14.75
N ALA A 59 -14.53 14.83 13.51
CA ALA A 59 -15.79 14.26 13.02
C ALA A 59 -16.03 12.82 13.48
N SER A 60 -14.98 12.07 13.86
CA SER A 60 -15.11 10.66 14.20
C SER A 60 -14.89 10.37 15.67
N GLU A 61 -15.93 9.91 16.37
CA GLU A 61 -15.83 9.42 17.74
C GLU A 61 -14.88 8.22 17.85
N ALA A 62 -14.86 7.34 16.83
CA ALA A 62 -14.01 6.16 16.79
C ALA A 62 -12.52 6.49 16.96
N LEU A 63 -12.05 7.61 16.42
CA LEU A 63 -10.63 8.00 16.47
C LEU A 63 -10.19 8.59 17.82
N LYS A 64 -11.12 8.77 18.78
CA LYS A 64 -10.82 9.30 20.12
C LYS A 64 -10.57 8.21 21.16
N HIS A 65 -10.82 6.95 20.80
CA HIS A 65 -10.66 5.80 21.70
C HIS A 65 -9.28 5.15 21.57
N LYS A 66 -8.88 4.43 22.61
CA LYS A 66 -7.67 3.60 22.59
C LYS A 66 -8.02 2.24 21.97
N TYR A 67 -7.10 1.72 21.18
CA TYR A 67 -7.18 0.42 20.53
C TYR A 67 -6.04 -0.48 20.97
N ARG A 68 -6.23 -1.79 20.84
CA ARG A 68 -5.16 -2.79 21.08
C ARG A 68 -3.92 -2.47 20.25
N LYS A 69 -4.13 -2.01 19.03
CA LYS A 69 -3.09 -1.68 18.06
C LYS A 69 -3.61 -0.60 17.12
N THR A 70 -2.76 0.34 16.77
CA THR A 70 -3.07 1.36 15.76
C THR A 70 -2.02 1.30 14.67
N ASN A 71 -2.46 1.18 13.43
CA ASN A 71 -1.62 1.23 12.23
C ASN A 71 -2.03 2.41 11.37
N ILE A 72 -1.07 3.03 10.72
CA ILE A 72 -1.29 4.13 9.79
C ILE A 72 -0.62 3.78 8.48
N LEU A 73 -1.38 3.72 7.39
CA LEU A 73 -0.89 3.52 6.03
C LEU A 73 -0.80 4.86 5.30
N ILE A 74 0.36 5.12 4.75
CA ILE A 74 0.63 6.30 3.92
C ILE A 74 0.69 5.85 2.46
N ASP A 75 -0.32 6.23 1.68
CA ASP A 75 -0.35 6.00 0.24
C ASP A 75 0.35 7.18 -0.45
N THR A 76 1.61 6.97 -0.79
CA THR A 76 2.46 7.95 -1.46
C THR A 76 3.22 7.30 -2.62
N PRO A 77 3.33 7.95 -3.81
CA PRO A 77 4.19 7.47 -4.87
C PRO A 77 5.69 7.71 -4.59
N ARG A 78 5.99 8.46 -3.52
CA ARG A 78 7.36 8.77 -3.11
C ARG A 78 7.86 7.70 -2.16
N PHE A 79 8.21 6.55 -2.69
CA PHE A 79 8.85 5.47 -1.96
C PHE A 79 9.97 4.85 -2.80
N THR A 80 10.96 4.26 -2.15
CA THR A 80 12.03 3.51 -2.82
C THR A 80 12.41 2.27 -2.00
N PRO A 81 12.48 1.09 -2.64
CA PRO A 81 13.02 -0.11 -2.00
C PRO A 81 14.54 -0.06 -1.97
N ILE A 82 15.11 -0.37 -0.82
CA ILE A 82 16.55 -0.51 -0.62
C ILE A 82 16.83 -1.94 -0.14
N PRO A 83 17.80 -2.67 -0.73
CA PRO A 83 18.26 -3.93 -0.16
C PRO A 83 18.71 -3.74 1.29
N PHE A 84 18.30 -4.64 2.20
CA PHE A 84 18.60 -4.50 3.63
C PHE A 84 20.11 -4.38 3.90
N ASP A 85 20.93 -5.10 3.15
CA ASP A 85 22.39 -5.08 3.29
C ASP A 85 23.05 -3.73 2.91
N LEU A 86 22.31 -2.85 2.21
CA LEU A 86 22.78 -1.51 1.79
C LEU A 86 22.13 -0.39 2.63
N TYR A 87 21.27 -0.75 3.58
CA TYR A 87 20.57 0.21 4.40
C TYR A 87 21.38 0.59 5.63
N GLU A 88 21.57 1.90 5.83
CA GLU A 88 22.17 2.51 7.01
C GLU A 88 21.28 3.69 7.45
N ASP A 89 20.87 3.72 8.71
CA ASP A 89 19.98 4.77 9.25
C ASP A 89 20.53 6.19 9.04
N GLU A 90 21.85 6.34 9.12
CA GLU A 90 22.55 7.63 8.96
C GLU A 90 22.46 8.17 7.53
N HIS A 91 22.23 7.34 6.54
CA HIS A 91 22.16 7.69 5.12
C HIS A 91 20.73 7.72 4.54
N LEU A 92 19.71 7.60 5.39
CA LEU A 92 18.30 7.50 4.98
C LEU A 92 17.86 8.63 4.04
N ASP A 93 18.13 9.89 4.39
CA ASP A 93 17.79 11.05 3.56
C ASP A 93 18.53 11.04 2.22
N THR A 94 19.83 10.70 2.24
CA THR A 94 20.66 10.63 1.02
C THR A 94 20.14 9.56 0.06
N LEU A 95 19.82 8.37 0.57
CA LEU A 95 19.27 7.27 -0.22
C LEU A 95 17.92 7.62 -0.83
N PHE A 96 17.06 8.29 -0.06
CA PHE A 96 15.75 8.70 -0.55
C PHE A 96 15.83 9.82 -1.59
N TYR A 97 16.55 10.90 -1.29
CA TYR A 97 16.65 12.06 -2.19
C TYR A 97 17.56 11.82 -3.41
N HIS A 98 18.23 10.68 -3.49
CA HIS A 98 18.85 10.24 -4.74
C HIS A 98 17.80 9.94 -5.82
N ASN A 99 16.62 9.46 -5.41
CA ASN A 99 15.53 9.09 -6.31
C ASN A 99 14.46 10.19 -6.45
N PHE A 100 14.39 11.12 -5.49
CA PHE A 100 13.33 12.12 -5.43
C PHE A 100 13.86 13.53 -5.20
N PRO A 101 13.27 14.56 -5.80
CA PRO A 101 13.59 15.95 -5.46
C PRO A 101 13.25 16.22 -3.99
N GLN A 102 14.10 16.99 -3.31
CA GLN A 102 13.89 17.39 -1.92
C GLN A 102 12.66 18.28 -1.77
N LYS A 103 11.92 18.12 -0.67
CA LYS A 103 10.77 18.95 -0.28
C LYS A 103 10.96 19.48 1.13
N ASP A 104 10.61 20.76 1.35
CA ASP A 104 10.84 21.46 2.63
C ASP A 104 10.02 20.90 3.80
N ASN A 105 8.81 20.41 3.55
CA ASN A 105 7.89 19.88 4.56
C ASN A 105 7.73 18.37 4.46
N GLU A 106 8.83 17.65 4.31
CA GLU A 106 8.83 16.21 4.22
C GLU A 106 9.69 15.59 5.30
N THR A 107 9.23 14.52 5.90
CA THR A 107 10.03 13.61 6.73
C THR A 107 10.11 12.27 6.03
N ILE A 108 11.29 11.65 6.10
CA ILE A 108 11.49 10.32 5.51
C ILE A 108 11.36 9.29 6.61
N LEU A 109 10.55 8.30 6.34
CA LEU A 109 10.30 7.15 7.21
C LEU A 109 10.78 5.88 6.52
N CYS A 110 11.00 4.82 7.31
CA CYS A 110 11.38 3.52 6.78
C CYS A 110 10.52 2.39 7.35
N ASN A 111 10.34 1.36 6.53
CA ASN A 111 9.79 0.08 6.97
C ASN A 111 10.76 -1.04 6.61
N ILE A 112 11.21 -1.78 7.60
CA ILE A 112 12.06 -2.97 7.41
C ILE A 112 11.15 -4.16 7.10
N LEU A 113 11.34 -4.78 5.93
CA LEU A 113 10.54 -5.90 5.44
C LEU A 113 11.34 -7.20 5.58
N GLY A 114 11.04 -7.96 6.64
CA GLY A 114 11.82 -9.15 6.98
C GLY A 114 11.68 -10.30 5.97
N LYS A 115 10.51 -10.45 5.34
CA LYS A 115 10.30 -11.51 4.34
C LYS A 115 11.00 -11.23 3.02
N SER A 116 11.08 -9.97 2.59
CA SER A 116 11.69 -9.56 1.32
C SER A 116 13.16 -9.16 1.42
N ASN A 117 13.73 -9.11 2.63
CA ASN A 117 15.07 -8.60 2.91
C ASN A 117 15.31 -7.21 2.29
N ALA A 118 14.34 -6.33 2.45
CA ALA A 118 14.34 -4.98 1.89
C ALA A 118 13.87 -3.96 2.94
N VAL A 119 14.24 -2.72 2.72
CA VAL A 119 13.75 -1.55 3.46
C VAL A 119 13.01 -0.65 2.48
N ILE A 120 11.81 -0.23 2.84
CA ILE A 120 11.05 0.76 2.07
C ILE A 120 11.25 2.12 2.73
N LEU A 121 11.91 3.03 2.04
CA LEU A 121 11.97 4.43 2.41
C LEU A 121 10.79 5.16 1.76
N PHE A 122 10.13 6.03 2.50
CA PHE A 122 9.00 6.79 1.96
C PHE A 122 8.85 8.16 2.59
N GLY A 123 8.41 9.12 1.78
CA GLY A 123 8.21 10.50 2.19
C GLY A 123 6.80 10.75 2.72
N MET A 124 6.70 11.51 3.82
CA MET A 124 5.45 11.93 4.42
C MET A 124 5.49 13.42 4.81
N ASP A 125 4.33 14.09 4.75
CA ASP A 125 4.19 15.46 5.27
C ASP A 125 4.56 15.51 6.76
N LYS A 126 5.51 16.39 7.10
CA LYS A 126 6.09 16.50 8.45
C LYS A 126 5.06 16.93 9.50
N HIS A 127 4.15 17.84 9.16
CA HIS A 127 3.12 18.30 10.10
C HIS A 127 2.05 17.23 10.31
N ALA A 128 1.71 16.48 9.28
CA ALA A 128 0.81 15.32 9.40
C ALA A 128 1.44 14.23 10.27
N HIS A 129 2.73 13.94 10.08
CA HIS A 129 3.47 13.00 10.93
C HIS A 129 3.43 13.39 12.41
N LEU A 130 3.74 14.65 12.72
CA LEU A 130 3.69 15.16 14.11
C LEU A 130 2.29 15.03 14.72
N LEU A 131 1.27 15.48 13.98
CA LEU A 131 -0.13 15.40 14.44
C LEU A 131 -0.56 13.94 14.73
N LEU A 132 -0.20 13.01 13.85
CA LEU A 132 -0.54 11.59 14.03
C LEU A 132 0.21 10.98 15.22
N SER A 133 1.50 11.32 15.40
CA SER A 133 2.30 10.83 16.52
C SER A 133 1.81 11.33 17.88
N GLU A 134 1.32 12.58 17.92
CA GLU A 134 0.71 13.16 19.13
C GLU A 134 -0.66 12.53 19.44
N HIS A 135 -1.49 12.31 18.41
CA HIS A 135 -2.84 11.82 18.59
C HIS A 135 -2.92 10.30 18.80
N PHE A 136 -2.03 9.55 18.16
CA PHE A 136 -1.95 8.10 18.24
C PHE A 136 -0.56 7.64 18.74
N PRO A 137 -0.22 7.90 20.00
CA PRO A 137 1.08 7.51 20.54
C PRO A 137 1.28 5.99 20.45
N GLY A 138 2.42 5.57 19.88
CA GLY A 138 2.73 4.16 19.65
C GLY A 138 2.09 3.54 18.40
N ALA A 139 1.41 4.31 17.55
CA ALA A 139 0.96 3.84 16.26
C ALA A 139 2.15 3.48 15.36
N ARG A 140 1.99 2.39 14.59
CA ARG A 140 2.97 2.00 13.58
C ARG A 140 2.61 2.64 12.25
N ILE A 141 3.58 3.29 11.61
CA ILE A 141 3.38 3.96 10.33
C ILE A 141 4.03 3.14 9.22
N PHE A 142 3.25 2.83 8.19
CA PHE A 142 3.66 2.05 7.04
C PHE A 142 3.44 2.82 5.75
N SER A 143 4.34 2.65 4.78
CA SER A 143 3.99 2.87 3.39
C SER A 143 2.94 1.85 2.96
N SER A 144 1.94 2.25 2.16
CA SER A 144 0.91 1.33 1.64
C SER A 144 1.49 0.15 0.85
N VAL A 145 2.67 0.35 0.24
CA VAL A 145 3.37 -0.71 -0.52
C VAL A 145 4.05 -1.74 0.38
N SER A 146 4.35 -1.41 1.64
CA SER A 146 5.05 -2.32 2.55
C SER A 146 4.28 -3.61 2.83
N PRO A 147 3.00 -3.58 3.25
CA PRO A 147 2.21 -4.80 3.43
C PRO A 147 1.92 -5.52 2.10
N LEU A 148 1.79 -4.80 0.98
CA LEU A 148 1.64 -5.40 -0.34
C LEU A 148 2.87 -6.25 -0.70
N ILE A 149 4.08 -5.72 -0.52
CA ILE A 149 5.32 -6.44 -0.79
C ILE A 149 5.44 -7.69 0.10
N GLU A 150 5.17 -7.58 1.40
CA GLU A 150 5.24 -8.71 2.34
C GLU A 150 4.20 -9.80 2.02
N HIS A 151 3.03 -9.40 1.51
CA HIS A 151 2.02 -10.33 1.01
C HIS A 151 2.47 -11.02 -0.28
N PHE A 152 2.89 -10.25 -1.28
CA PHE A 152 3.28 -10.79 -2.58
C PHE A 152 4.54 -11.63 -2.54
N VAL A 153 5.50 -11.31 -1.67
CA VAL A 153 6.68 -12.18 -1.45
C VAL A 153 6.25 -13.57 -0.95
N SER A 154 5.22 -13.61 -0.11
CA SER A 154 4.70 -14.88 0.42
C SER A 154 3.98 -15.70 -0.65
N LEU A 155 3.31 -15.04 -1.61
CA LEU A 155 2.71 -15.69 -2.77
C LEU A 155 3.80 -16.17 -3.75
N SER A 156 4.73 -15.28 -4.12
CA SER A 156 5.81 -15.55 -5.07
C SER A 156 6.72 -16.71 -4.64
N ARG A 157 6.89 -16.96 -3.35
CA ARG A 157 7.65 -18.12 -2.85
C ARG A 157 7.02 -19.47 -3.17
N LYS A 158 5.72 -19.49 -3.46
CA LYS A 158 4.99 -20.70 -3.83
C LYS A 158 5.03 -20.95 -5.35
N GLU A 159 5.45 -19.94 -6.12
CA GLU A 159 5.57 -20.02 -7.58
C GLU A 159 6.86 -20.71 -8.01
N GLN A 160 6.81 -21.41 -9.15
CA GLN A 160 7.99 -21.97 -9.79
C GLN A 160 8.69 -20.97 -10.71
N ASN A 161 7.92 -20.04 -11.27
CA ASN A 161 8.35 -19.01 -12.20
C ASN A 161 8.39 -17.63 -11.54
N ARG A 162 8.97 -16.67 -12.25
CA ARG A 162 8.93 -15.27 -11.83
C ARG A 162 7.53 -14.69 -11.96
N SER A 163 7.22 -13.70 -11.16
CA SER A 163 5.89 -13.09 -11.15
C SER A 163 5.97 -11.57 -10.99
N ILE A 164 5.05 -10.86 -11.66
CA ILE A 164 4.76 -9.45 -11.41
C ILE A 164 3.37 -9.36 -10.80
N TYR A 165 3.27 -8.71 -9.65
CA TYR A 165 2.02 -8.35 -9.01
C TYR A 165 1.76 -6.87 -9.24
N VAL A 166 0.55 -6.53 -9.64
CA VAL A 166 0.14 -5.16 -9.97
C VAL A 166 -1.03 -4.79 -9.09
N HIS A 167 -0.88 -3.71 -8.33
CA HIS A 167 -1.96 -3.13 -7.56
C HIS A 167 -2.48 -1.88 -8.28
N LEU A 168 -3.72 -1.95 -8.74
CA LEU A 168 -4.41 -0.89 -9.47
C LEU A 168 -5.31 -0.09 -8.53
N LYS A 169 -5.26 1.24 -8.63
CA LYS A 169 -6.04 2.09 -7.77
C LYS A 169 -6.10 3.53 -8.30
N ASN A 170 -7.32 4.05 -8.51
CA ASN A 170 -7.58 5.47 -8.79
C ASN A 170 -6.61 6.12 -9.81
N GLY A 171 -6.33 5.44 -10.93
CA GLY A 171 -5.43 5.94 -11.97
C GLY A 171 -3.94 5.87 -11.63
N LYS A 172 -3.59 5.10 -10.61
CA LYS A 172 -2.23 4.69 -10.26
C LYS A 172 -2.07 3.19 -10.45
N MET A 173 -0.87 2.79 -10.75
CA MET A 173 -0.46 1.40 -10.87
C MET A 173 0.84 1.21 -10.09
N GLU A 174 0.83 0.32 -9.12
CA GLU A 174 2.01 -0.10 -8.38
C GLU A 174 2.40 -1.50 -8.85
N ALA A 175 3.64 -1.66 -9.31
CA ALA A 175 4.16 -2.92 -9.85
C ALA A 175 5.27 -3.47 -8.97
N PHE A 176 5.17 -4.77 -8.66
CA PHE A 176 6.09 -5.51 -7.80
C PHE A 176 6.54 -6.77 -8.51
N ALA A 177 7.83 -6.84 -8.88
CA ALA A 177 8.40 -7.98 -9.57
C ALA A 177 9.20 -8.86 -8.62
N PHE A 178 9.02 -10.18 -8.74
CA PHE A 178 9.69 -11.16 -7.89
C PHE A 178 10.28 -12.32 -8.70
N ASP A 179 11.40 -12.84 -8.20
CA ASP A 179 11.93 -14.14 -8.56
C ASP A 179 11.85 -15.06 -7.33
N ARG A 180 10.78 -15.86 -7.24
CA ARG A 180 10.58 -16.89 -6.20
C ARG A 180 10.84 -16.37 -4.79
N GLY A 181 10.21 -15.24 -4.47
CA GLY A 181 10.31 -14.57 -3.17
C GLY A 181 11.44 -13.55 -3.04
N LYS A 182 12.28 -13.37 -4.05
CA LYS A 182 13.25 -12.27 -4.11
C LYS A 182 12.60 -11.07 -4.81
N LEU A 183 12.53 -9.93 -4.13
CA LEU A 183 12.07 -8.67 -4.72
C LEU A 183 13.10 -8.19 -5.77
N LEU A 184 12.66 -7.99 -7.00
CA LEU A 184 13.46 -7.46 -8.10
C LEU A 184 13.16 -5.97 -8.34
N LEU A 185 11.89 -5.56 -8.19
CA LEU A 185 11.45 -4.20 -8.43
C LEU A 185 10.19 -3.92 -7.61
N ALA A 186 10.07 -2.70 -7.09
CA ALA A 186 8.82 -2.10 -6.64
C ALA A 186 8.78 -0.65 -7.12
N ASN A 187 7.75 -0.27 -7.86
CA ASN A 187 7.61 1.09 -8.39
C ASN A 187 6.14 1.47 -8.55
N SER A 188 5.86 2.79 -8.61
CA SER A 188 4.55 3.37 -8.82
C SER A 188 4.51 4.19 -10.10
N TYR A 189 3.43 4.08 -10.84
CA TYR A 189 3.19 4.77 -12.12
C TYR A 189 1.86 5.50 -12.06
N GLU A 190 1.86 6.78 -12.44
CA GLU A 190 0.62 7.51 -12.69
C GLU A 190 0.16 7.20 -14.11
N CYS A 191 -0.85 6.34 -14.25
CA CYS A 191 -1.41 5.93 -15.53
C CYS A 191 -2.90 5.64 -15.41
N LYS A 192 -3.72 6.49 -16.07
CA LYS A 192 -5.19 6.37 -16.05
C LYS A 192 -5.73 5.57 -17.23
N GLN A 193 -4.98 5.55 -18.33
CA GLN A 193 -5.42 4.91 -19.57
C GLN A 193 -4.90 3.48 -19.66
N VAL A 194 -5.73 2.59 -20.17
CA VAL A 194 -5.37 1.18 -20.36
C VAL A 194 -4.13 1.01 -21.24
N ASN A 195 -4.00 1.85 -22.27
CA ASN A 195 -2.84 1.83 -23.17
C ASN A 195 -1.53 2.15 -22.43
N ASP A 196 -1.57 3.13 -21.52
CA ASP A 196 -0.39 3.50 -20.72
C ASP A 196 -0.04 2.37 -19.73
N GLN A 197 -1.04 1.80 -19.06
CA GLN A 197 -0.87 0.67 -18.15
C GLN A 197 -0.27 -0.53 -18.89
N THR A 198 -0.81 -0.88 -20.05
CA THR A 198 -0.32 -1.97 -20.89
C THR A 198 1.13 -1.70 -21.32
N TYR A 199 1.42 -0.48 -21.79
CA TYR A 199 2.79 -0.09 -22.21
C TYR A 199 3.80 -0.24 -21.08
N TYR A 200 3.52 0.33 -19.89
CA TYR A 200 4.45 0.24 -18.76
C TYR A 200 4.66 -1.19 -18.30
N LEU A 201 3.62 -2.02 -18.25
CA LEU A 201 3.74 -3.41 -17.84
C LEU A 201 4.56 -4.25 -18.83
N LEU A 202 4.31 -4.11 -20.13
CA LEU A 202 5.09 -4.80 -21.15
C LEU A 202 6.54 -4.30 -21.22
N TYR A 203 6.76 -3.00 -21.01
CA TYR A 203 8.10 -2.43 -20.89
C TYR A 203 8.88 -3.01 -19.70
N LEU A 204 8.26 -3.07 -18.50
CA LEU A 204 8.85 -3.72 -17.33
C LEU A 204 9.15 -5.19 -17.57
N TRP A 205 8.22 -5.90 -18.20
CA TRP A 205 8.36 -7.31 -18.56
C TRP A 205 9.61 -7.53 -19.40
N GLN A 206 9.80 -6.69 -20.42
CA GLN A 206 10.96 -6.74 -21.30
C GLN A 206 12.25 -6.36 -20.57
N GLN A 207 12.26 -5.27 -19.79
CA GLN A 207 13.44 -4.80 -19.06
C GLN A 207 13.95 -5.80 -18.03
N LEU A 208 13.06 -6.51 -17.37
CA LEU A 208 13.39 -7.55 -16.40
C LEU A 208 13.68 -8.91 -17.04
N GLY A 209 13.53 -9.03 -18.36
CA GLY A 209 13.76 -10.27 -19.11
C GLY A 209 12.79 -11.38 -18.73
N PHE A 210 11.52 -11.06 -18.44
CA PHE A 210 10.48 -12.03 -18.12
C PHE A 210 10.02 -12.79 -19.39
N SER A 211 9.67 -14.06 -19.23
CA SER A 211 9.17 -14.92 -20.31
C SER A 211 7.67 -14.73 -20.50
N GLN A 212 7.24 -14.39 -21.72
CA GLN A 212 5.82 -14.25 -22.06
C GLN A 212 5.05 -15.58 -21.95
N GLU A 213 5.75 -16.72 -22.07
CA GLU A 213 5.18 -18.07 -22.06
C GLU A 213 5.12 -18.71 -20.67
N ASN A 214 6.04 -18.32 -19.75
CA ASN A 214 6.22 -19.05 -18.50
C ASN A 214 5.98 -18.21 -17.25
N ASP A 215 6.32 -16.91 -17.28
CA ASP A 215 6.21 -16.06 -16.11
C ASP A 215 4.77 -15.51 -15.94
N HIS A 216 4.39 -15.11 -14.73
CA HIS A 216 3.02 -14.78 -14.37
C HIS A 216 2.82 -13.29 -14.09
N LEU A 217 1.69 -12.75 -14.51
CA LEU A 217 1.19 -11.43 -14.16
C LEU A 217 -0.08 -11.56 -13.33
N TYR A 218 -0.10 -10.93 -12.16
CA TYR A 218 -1.25 -10.89 -11.27
C TYR A 218 -1.74 -9.46 -11.09
N LEU A 219 -3.02 -9.22 -11.35
CA LEU A 219 -3.68 -7.92 -11.17
C LEU A 219 -4.48 -7.93 -9.86
N THR A 220 -4.44 -6.85 -9.10
CA THR A 220 -5.15 -6.68 -7.82
C THR A 220 -5.70 -5.27 -7.67
N GLY A 221 -6.52 -5.03 -6.67
CA GLY A 221 -7.08 -3.71 -6.37
C GLY A 221 -8.34 -3.41 -7.19
N ASP A 222 -8.41 -2.20 -7.73
CA ASP A 222 -9.58 -1.71 -8.47
C ASP A 222 -9.59 -2.28 -9.90
N ILE A 223 -9.84 -3.57 -10.05
CA ILE A 223 -9.88 -4.28 -11.32
C ILE A 223 -10.93 -5.39 -11.31
N ALA A 224 -11.68 -5.50 -12.38
CA ALA A 224 -12.64 -6.58 -12.61
C ALA A 224 -12.27 -7.39 -13.86
N PRO A 225 -12.70 -8.67 -13.94
CA PRO A 225 -12.47 -9.50 -15.14
C PRO A 225 -13.07 -8.93 -16.43
N THR A 226 -14.06 -8.08 -16.31
CA THR A 226 -14.75 -7.41 -17.43
C THR A 226 -14.06 -6.12 -17.90
N ASP A 227 -13.04 -5.64 -17.18
CA ASP A 227 -12.28 -4.46 -17.58
C ASP A 227 -11.41 -4.76 -18.80
N GLU A 228 -11.04 -3.72 -19.53
CA GLU A 228 -10.27 -3.84 -20.78
C GLU A 228 -8.84 -4.33 -20.56
N LEU A 229 -8.19 -3.91 -19.47
CA LEU A 229 -6.77 -4.16 -19.21
C LEU A 229 -6.39 -5.65 -19.21
N PRO A 230 -7.12 -6.57 -18.52
CA PRO A 230 -6.78 -7.99 -18.55
C PRO A 230 -6.77 -8.56 -19.98
N GLY A 231 -7.78 -8.21 -20.78
CA GLY A 231 -7.89 -8.66 -22.17
C GLY A 231 -6.77 -8.11 -23.08
N GLU A 232 -6.34 -6.87 -22.86
CA GLU A 232 -5.20 -6.29 -23.60
C GLU A 232 -3.89 -7.00 -23.25
N LEU A 233 -3.64 -7.27 -21.98
CA LEU A 233 -2.42 -7.96 -21.52
C LEU A 233 -2.35 -9.40 -21.98
N GLN A 234 -3.48 -10.12 -22.00
CA GLN A 234 -3.57 -11.52 -22.47
C GLN A 234 -3.22 -11.70 -23.96
N LYS A 235 -3.22 -10.63 -24.76
CA LYS A 235 -2.72 -10.66 -26.14
C LYS A 235 -1.20 -10.90 -26.22
N PHE A 236 -0.48 -10.57 -25.17
CA PHE A 236 0.99 -10.61 -25.13
C PHE A 236 1.52 -11.59 -24.09
N LEU A 237 0.82 -11.80 -22.98
CA LEU A 237 1.26 -12.59 -21.83
C LEU A 237 0.32 -13.77 -21.63
N ARG A 238 0.88 -14.99 -21.63
CA ARG A 238 0.11 -16.21 -21.53
C ARG A 238 -0.60 -16.39 -20.19
N HIS A 239 0.06 -15.96 -19.11
CA HIS A 239 -0.42 -16.12 -17.74
C HIS A 239 -0.72 -14.75 -17.13
N THR A 240 -1.95 -14.30 -17.26
CA THR A 240 -2.46 -13.05 -16.69
C THR A 240 -3.73 -13.36 -15.92
N ASP A 241 -3.68 -13.20 -14.60
CA ASP A 241 -4.73 -13.55 -13.68
C ASP A 241 -5.09 -12.37 -12.76
N ILE A 242 -6.32 -12.35 -12.25
CA ILE A 242 -6.76 -11.40 -11.23
C ILE A 242 -6.78 -12.13 -9.89
N LEU A 243 -6.05 -11.60 -8.91
CA LEU A 243 -6.15 -12.05 -7.53
C LEU A 243 -7.38 -11.43 -6.88
N PRO A 244 -8.29 -12.28 -6.39
CA PRO A 244 -9.52 -11.77 -5.79
C PRO A 244 -9.23 -11.00 -4.50
N SER A 245 -10.01 -9.94 -4.28
CA SER A 245 -10.10 -9.31 -2.96
C SER A 245 -10.74 -10.28 -1.98
N THR A 246 -10.13 -10.47 -0.82
CA THR A 246 -10.68 -11.35 0.23
C THR A 246 -11.89 -10.70 0.89
N TRP A 247 -11.93 -9.36 0.98
CA TRP A 247 -12.98 -8.62 1.68
C TRP A 247 -13.59 -7.56 0.77
N GLU A 248 -14.84 -7.78 0.40
CA GLU A 248 -15.58 -6.86 -0.45
C GLU A 248 -15.64 -5.45 0.16
N GLY A 249 -15.37 -4.44 -0.66
CA GLY A 249 -15.39 -3.04 -0.26
C GLY A 249 -14.19 -2.54 0.57
N PHE A 250 -13.26 -3.42 0.98
CA PHE A 250 -12.03 -2.99 1.64
C PHE A 250 -10.91 -2.72 0.63
N PRO A 251 -10.15 -1.63 0.78
CA PRO A 251 -8.95 -1.41 -0.02
C PRO A 251 -7.94 -2.56 0.15
N TYR A 252 -7.37 -3.03 -0.96
CA TYR A 252 -6.50 -4.21 -0.96
C TYR A 252 -5.23 -4.03 -0.10
N ASP A 253 -4.67 -2.81 -0.07
CA ASP A 253 -3.53 -2.45 0.78
C ASP A 253 -3.85 -2.55 2.29
N MET A 254 -5.09 -2.20 2.69
CA MET A 254 -5.55 -2.38 4.07
C MET A 254 -5.79 -3.86 4.42
N GLN A 255 -6.28 -4.66 3.47
CA GLN A 255 -6.45 -6.11 3.67
C GLN A 255 -5.10 -6.78 3.92
N THR A 256 -4.11 -6.48 3.07
CA THR A 256 -2.76 -7.07 3.18
C THR A 256 -2.07 -6.69 4.49
N LEU A 257 -2.29 -5.48 5.00
CA LEU A 257 -1.79 -5.08 6.31
C LEU A 257 -2.32 -5.97 7.43
N LEU A 258 -3.62 -6.27 7.43
CA LEU A 258 -4.26 -7.09 8.44
C LEU A 258 -3.89 -8.58 8.32
N ILE A 259 -3.62 -9.07 7.10
CA ILE A 259 -3.16 -10.44 6.84
C ILE A 259 -1.71 -10.64 7.27
N CYS A 260 -0.87 -9.62 7.16
CA CYS A 260 0.56 -9.69 7.48
C CYS A 260 0.87 -9.47 8.96
N GLU A 261 -0.11 -9.09 9.77
CA GLU A 261 -0.01 -8.94 11.22
C GLU A 261 -0.09 -10.26 11.98
#